data_a91933aa86a385c45cea5add6ea504e2
#
_entry.id   a91933aa86a385c45cea5add6ea504e2
#
_cell.length_a   1.000
_cell.length_b   1.000
_cell.length_c   1.000
_cell.angle_alpha   90.00
_cell.angle_beta   90.00
_cell.angle_gamma   90.00
#
_symmetry.space_group_name_H-M   'P 1'
#
loop_
_entity.id
_entity.type
_entity.pdbx_description
1 polymer ?
#
loop_
_entity_poly.entity_id
_entity_poly.type
_entity_poly.pdbx_seq_one_letter_code
_entity_poly.pdbx_strand_id
1 'polypeptide(L)'
;LSLHALGAQAEVKEAAADHLLIQDSRVVHAPPDKLYAALIDVAKWWNGEHSYSGDASHLSLKAEAGGCFCERWDNQSVEHGRVIWAAPGHLLRLDTALGPLQAMAVQGVLTFTLKPSPEGTALQLDYRVNGSSASGLDKIAPAVNGVLMEQLDRLQRYADGGKGAPAKP
;
A
#
# COMPACT_ATOMS: atom_id res chain seq x y z
N LEU A 1 -14.68 -34.25 -1.23
CA LEU A 1 -13.72 -33.42 -0.47
C LEU A 1 -13.65 -32.05 -1.16
N SER A 2 -14.39 -31.07 -0.64
CA SER A 2 -14.34 -29.68 -1.12
C SER A 2 -13.10 -29.02 -0.54
N LEU A 3 -12.09 -28.71 -1.37
CA LEU A 3 -11.05 -27.76 -1.00
C LEU A 3 -11.69 -26.37 -0.95
N HIS A 4 -11.92 -25.87 0.25
CA HIS A 4 -12.17 -24.45 0.44
C HIS A 4 -10.81 -23.74 0.24
N ALA A 5 -10.69 -23.02 -0.88
CA ALA A 5 -9.65 -22.01 -1.01
C ALA A 5 -9.90 -20.97 0.09
N LEU A 6 -9.07 -20.96 1.13
CA LEU A 6 -9.00 -19.85 2.07
C LEU A 6 -8.52 -18.64 1.28
N GLY A 7 -9.46 -17.82 0.84
CA GLY A 7 -9.15 -16.48 0.37
C GLY A 7 -8.45 -15.75 1.51
N ALA A 8 -7.18 -15.39 1.33
CA ALA A 8 -6.48 -14.56 2.28
C ALA A 8 -7.22 -13.23 2.34
N GLN A 9 -7.85 -12.96 3.48
CA GLN A 9 -8.47 -11.68 3.76
C GLN A 9 -7.45 -10.79 4.46
N ALA A 10 -7.40 -9.57 4.02
CA ALA A 10 -6.68 -8.54 4.75
C ALA A 10 -7.23 -8.40 6.15
N GLU A 11 -6.35 -8.31 7.10
CA GLU A 11 -6.72 -8.30 8.50
C GLU A 11 -5.85 -7.31 9.29
N VAL A 12 -6.52 -6.56 10.17
CA VAL A 12 -5.83 -5.92 11.28
C VAL A 12 -5.38 -7.03 12.23
N LYS A 13 -4.08 -7.32 12.20
CA LYS A 13 -3.49 -8.40 13.02
C LYS A 13 -3.29 -8.00 14.46
N GLU A 14 -2.87 -6.74 14.65
CA GLU A 14 -2.64 -6.16 15.96
C GLU A 14 -3.16 -4.73 15.95
N ALA A 15 -3.84 -4.32 17.01
CA ALA A 15 -4.23 -2.93 17.22
C ALA A 15 -4.29 -2.62 18.70
N ALA A 16 -3.52 -1.61 19.11
CA ALA A 16 -3.53 -1.02 20.44
C ALA A 16 -3.38 0.50 20.28
N ALA A 17 -3.49 1.24 21.38
CA ALA A 17 -3.41 2.69 21.34
C ALA A 17 -2.07 3.20 20.77
N ASP A 18 -1.00 2.46 20.94
CA ASP A 18 0.38 2.82 20.59
C ASP A 18 0.94 2.06 19.36
N HIS A 19 0.24 1.06 18.82
CA HIS A 19 0.69 0.34 17.63
C HIS A 19 -0.46 -0.30 16.84
N LEU A 20 -0.20 -0.57 15.57
CA LEU A 20 -1.03 -1.43 14.72
C LEU A 20 -0.16 -2.27 13.76
N LEU A 21 -0.70 -3.41 13.35
CA LEU A 21 -0.17 -4.23 12.26
C LEU A 21 -1.32 -4.63 11.34
N ILE A 22 -1.20 -4.26 10.07
CA ILE A 22 -2.09 -4.68 9.00
C ILE A 22 -1.30 -5.59 8.06
N GLN A 23 -1.88 -6.73 7.72
CA GLN A 23 -1.31 -7.67 6.77
C GLN A 23 -2.34 -8.07 5.72
N ASP A 24 -1.87 -8.25 4.49
CA ASP A 24 -2.62 -8.87 3.40
C ASP A 24 -1.74 -9.84 2.65
N SER A 25 -2.33 -10.90 2.14
CA SER A 25 -1.66 -11.87 1.28
C SER A 25 -2.61 -12.29 0.17
N ARG A 26 -2.19 -12.11 -1.07
CA ARG A 26 -2.98 -12.42 -2.27
C ARG A 26 -2.15 -12.95 -3.41
N VAL A 27 -2.80 -13.58 -4.39
CA VAL A 27 -2.18 -13.97 -5.66
C VAL A 27 -2.60 -12.96 -6.73
N VAL A 28 -1.60 -12.41 -7.42
CA VAL A 28 -1.77 -11.54 -8.60
C VAL A 28 -1.30 -12.34 -9.82
N HIS A 29 -2.08 -12.35 -10.91
CA HIS A 29 -1.75 -13.18 -12.08
C HIS A 29 -0.56 -12.66 -12.88
N ALA A 30 -0.18 -11.39 -12.71
CA ALA A 30 1.02 -10.84 -13.31
C ALA A 30 2.30 -11.47 -12.71
N PRO A 31 3.33 -11.74 -13.52
CA PRO A 31 4.63 -12.18 -13.02
C PRO A 31 5.31 -11.09 -12.17
N PRO A 32 6.27 -11.46 -11.28
CA PRO A 32 6.85 -10.53 -10.29
C PRO A 32 7.38 -9.23 -10.86
N ASP A 33 8.09 -9.27 -11.98
CA ASP A 33 8.66 -8.06 -12.60
C ASP A 33 7.57 -7.11 -13.11
N LYS A 34 6.49 -7.66 -13.67
CA LYS A 34 5.34 -6.88 -14.13
C LYS A 34 4.54 -6.30 -12.97
N LEU A 35 4.33 -7.08 -11.91
CA LEU A 35 3.68 -6.58 -10.71
C LEU A 35 4.51 -5.48 -10.04
N TYR A 36 5.83 -5.64 -9.98
CA TYR A 36 6.71 -4.61 -9.43
C TYR A 36 6.65 -3.31 -10.25
N ALA A 37 6.69 -3.42 -11.58
CA ALA A 37 6.54 -2.25 -12.47
C ALA A 37 5.19 -1.55 -12.27
N ALA A 38 4.11 -2.33 -12.11
CA ALA A 38 2.78 -1.79 -11.80
C ALA A 38 2.77 -1.11 -10.41
N LEU A 39 3.35 -1.73 -9.39
CA LEU A 39 3.42 -1.22 -8.02
C LEU A 39 4.04 0.18 -7.96
N ILE A 40 5.15 0.39 -8.67
CA ILE A 40 5.86 1.68 -8.67
C ILE A 40 5.18 2.74 -9.54
N ASP A 41 4.29 2.37 -10.44
CA ASP A 41 3.49 3.29 -11.27
C ASP A 41 2.22 3.75 -10.52
N VAL A 42 2.42 4.26 -9.32
CA VAL A 42 1.38 4.53 -8.32
C VAL A 42 0.25 5.43 -8.84
N ALA A 43 0.55 6.37 -9.72
CA ALA A 43 -0.43 7.28 -10.33
C ALA A 43 -1.51 6.55 -11.15
N LYS A 44 -1.27 5.31 -11.56
CA LYS A 44 -2.19 4.55 -12.42
C LYS A 44 -3.22 3.74 -11.66
N TRP A 45 -2.95 3.42 -10.41
CA TRP A 45 -3.84 2.55 -9.64
C TRP A 45 -4.30 3.13 -8.30
N TRP A 46 -3.58 4.08 -7.70
CA TRP A 46 -4.00 4.71 -6.46
C TRP A 46 -5.34 5.44 -6.64
N ASN A 47 -6.24 5.34 -5.65
CA ASN A 47 -7.46 6.13 -5.68
C ASN A 47 -7.15 7.57 -5.27
N GLY A 48 -7.39 8.53 -6.17
CA GLY A 48 -7.13 9.94 -5.90
C GLY A 48 -7.91 10.52 -4.73
N GLU A 49 -9.06 9.94 -4.37
CA GLU A 49 -9.83 10.34 -3.18
C GLU A 49 -9.04 10.13 -1.86
N HIS A 50 -8.02 9.26 -1.90
CA HIS A 50 -7.10 9.01 -0.81
C HIS A 50 -5.74 9.69 -1.05
N SER A 51 -5.73 10.85 -1.68
CA SER A 51 -4.59 11.75 -1.84
C SER A 51 -4.95 13.13 -1.31
N TYR A 52 -3.96 13.98 -1.12
CA TYR A 52 -4.20 15.34 -0.59
C TYR A 52 -4.73 16.29 -1.67
N SER A 53 -4.35 16.08 -2.93
CA SER A 53 -4.83 16.88 -4.07
C SER A 53 -6.18 16.42 -4.62
N GLY A 54 -6.61 15.20 -4.29
CA GLY A 54 -7.77 14.56 -4.89
C GLY A 54 -7.52 13.97 -6.28
N ASP A 55 -6.26 13.98 -6.78
CA ASP A 55 -5.90 13.51 -8.11
C ASP A 55 -4.65 12.62 -8.06
N ALA A 56 -4.83 11.34 -8.37
CA ALA A 56 -3.74 10.36 -8.37
C ALA A 56 -2.63 10.67 -9.39
N SER A 57 -2.91 11.45 -10.43
CA SER A 57 -1.90 11.83 -11.43
C SER A 57 -0.77 12.69 -10.86
N HIS A 58 -0.98 13.30 -9.69
CA HIS A 58 0.02 14.08 -8.97
C HIS A 58 0.97 13.21 -8.13
N LEU A 59 0.67 11.91 -7.99
CA LEU A 59 1.49 10.97 -7.24
C LEU A 59 2.68 10.48 -8.07
N SER A 60 3.80 10.28 -7.40
CA SER A 60 5.00 9.68 -7.98
C SER A 60 5.74 8.85 -6.94
N LEU A 61 6.41 7.78 -7.38
CA LEU A 61 7.24 6.94 -6.53
C LEU A 61 8.57 6.65 -7.22
N LYS A 62 9.66 7.08 -6.60
CA LYS A 62 11.01 6.79 -7.05
C LYS A 62 11.52 5.56 -6.31
N ALA A 63 11.56 4.41 -6.99
CA ALA A 63 11.86 3.11 -6.39
C ALA A 63 13.37 2.87 -6.24
N GLU A 64 14.03 3.68 -5.44
CA GLU A 64 15.43 3.52 -5.01
C GLU A 64 15.56 3.98 -3.55
N ALA A 65 16.56 3.50 -2.82
CA ALA A 65 16.78 3.92 -1.43
C ALA A 65 16.93 5.44 -1.33
N GLY A 66 16.16 6.07 -0.46
CA GLY A 66 16.02 7.54 -0.34
C GLY A 66 15.04 8.16 -1.32
N GLY A 67 14.47 7.38 -2.24
CA GLY A 67 13.46 7.85 -3.19
C GLY A 67 12.16 8.24 -2.52
N CYS A 68 11.49 9.22 -3.08
CA CYS A 68 10.24 9.77 -2.54
C CYS A 68 9.01 9.06 -3.09
N PHE A 69 8.07 8.71 -2.23
CA PHE A 69 6.65 8.58 -2.56
C PHE A 69 6.01 9.92 -2.30
N CYS A 70 5.83 10.69 -3.35
CA CYS A 70 5.48 12.11 -3.27
C CYS A 70 4.22 12.43 -4.06
N GLU A 71 3.57 13.50 -3.65
CA GLU A 71 2.48 14.15 -4.38
C GLU A 71 2.85 15.62 -4.62
N ARG A 72 2.62 16.13 -5.85
CA ARG A 72 2.93 17.52 -6.21
C ARG A 72 1.86 18.09 -7.10
N TRP A 73 1.32 19.24 -6.72
CA TRP A 73 0.34 19.98 -7.51
C TRP A 73 0.46 21.48 -7.19
N ASP A 74 0.22 22.30 -8.16
CA ASP A 74 0.37 23.76 -8.05
C ASP A 74 1.71 24.14 -7.39
N ASN A 75 1.67 24.83 -6.25
CA ASN A 75 2.82 25.19 -5.44
C ASN A 75 2.95 24.33 -4.17
N GLN A 76 2.26 23.17 -4.11
CA GLN A 76 2.22 22.31 -2.94
C GLN A 76 2.95 21.00 -3.20
N SER A 77 3.45 20.40 -2.14
CA SER A 77 4.05 19.06 -2.19
C SER A 77 3.87 18.34 -0.87
N VAL A 78 3.68 17.03 -0.96
CA VAL A 78 3.59 16.13 0.19
C VAL A 78 4.55 14.98 -0.03
N GLU A 79 5.37 14.64 0.97
CA GLU A 79 6.08 13.38 1.06
C GLU A 79 5.19 12.40 1.80
N HIS A 80 4.61 11.42 1.10
CA HIS A 80 3.81 10.33 1.69
C HIS A 80 4.71 9.31 2.38
N GLY A 81 5.91 9.13 1.87
CA GLY A 81 6.89 8.20 2.42
C GLY A 81 8.20 8.23 1.65
N ARG A 82 9.17 7.51 2.20
CA ARG A 82 10.52 7.37 1.66
C ARG A 82 10.86 5.91 1.48
N VAL A 83 11.36 5.55 0.32
CA VAL A 83 11.84 4.19 0.06
C VAL A 83 13.09 3.94 0.88
N ILE A 84 13.08 2.89 1.68
CA ILE A 84 14.22 2.44 2.50
C ILE A 84 14.82 1.14 2.01
N TRP A 85 14.11 0.40 1.14
CA TRP A 85 14.63 -0.76 0.43
C TRP A 85 13.85 -0.99 -0.86
N ALA A 86 14.56 -1.06 -1.99
CA ALA A 86 14.02 -1.41 -3.29
C ALA A 86 14.83 -2.58 -3.87
N ALA A 87 14.13 -3.69 -4.14
CA ALA A 87 14.66 -4.87 -4.82
C ALA A 87 13.67 -5.23 -5.94
N PRO A 88 13.93 -4.77 -7.19
CA PRO A 88 13.01 -4.96 -8.31
C PRO A 88 12.56 -6.40 -8.47
N GLY A 89 11.26 -6.61 -8.64
CA GLY A 89 10.63 -7.93 -8.73
C GLY A 89 10.53 -8.71 -7.40
N HIS A 90 11.05 -8.20 -6.28
CA HIS A 90 11.12 -8.95 -5.02
C HIS A 90 10.54 -8.20 -3.82
N LEU A 91 10.92 -6.93 -3.65
CA LEU A 91 10.55 -6.19 -2.45
C LEU A 91 10.58 -4.68 -2.68
N LEU A 92 9.59 -4.00 -2.09
CA LEU A 92 9.60 -2.55 -1.90
C LEU A 92 9.23 -2.26 -0.43
N ARG A 93 10.07 -1.47 0.25
CA ARG A 93 9.82 -1.05 1.64
C ARG A 93 9.93 0.46 1.78
N LEU A 94 8.95 1.03 2.43
CA LEU A 94 8.86 2.46 2.69
C LEU A 94 8.81 2.75 4.19
N ASP A 95 9.49 3.79 4.60
CA ASP A 95 9.21 4.52 5.83
C ASP A 95 8.08 5.50 5.53
N THR A 96 6.91 5.30 6.13
CA THR A 96 5.72 6.04 5.77
C THR A 96 4.64 6.03 6.85
N ALA A 97 4.12 7.22 7.17
CA ALA A 97 2.90 7.42 7.91
C ALA A 97 1.83 7.93 6.93
N LEU A 98 1.02 7.03 6.38
CA LEU A 98 0.08 7.34 5.30
C LEU A 98 -1.13 8.16 5.79
N GLY A 99 -1.56 9.10 4.94
CA GLY A 99 -2.78 9.86 5.13
C GLY A 99 -2.84 10.57 6.49
N PRO A 100 -3.91 10.38 7.28
CA PRO A 100 -4.07 11.05 8.56
C PRO A 100 -3.01 10.68 9.60
N LEU A 101 -2.33 9.54 9.44
CA LEU A 101 -1.23 9.12 10.30
C LEU A 101 -0.05 10.10 10.26
N GLN A 102 0.14 10.82 9.16
CA GLN A 102 1.25 11.75 8.99
C GLN A 102 1.25 12.86 10.07
N ALA A 103 0.09 13.37 10.42
CA ALA A 103 -0.04 14.42 11.44
C ALA A 103 -0.04 13.88 12.89
N MET A 104 -0.05 12.56 13.07
CA MET A 104 -0.18 11.94 14.40
C MET A 104 1.17 11.71 15.10
N ALA A 105 2.30 12.13 14.49
CA ALA A 105 3.66 11.91 15.02
C ALA A 105 3.95 10.43 15.31
N VAL A 106 3.53 9.56 14.39
CA VAL A 106 3.79 8.12 14.44
C VAL A 106 4.81 7.72 13.37
N GLN A 107 5.44 6.56 13.54
CA GLN A 107 6.33 5.96 12.58
C GLN A 107 5.69 4.72 11.97
N GLY A 108 5.77 4.57 10.63
CA GLY A 108 5.26 3.41 9.93
C GLY A 108 6.27 2.81 8.98
N VAL A 109 6.20 1.49 8.83
CA VAL A 109 6.97 0.74 7.81
C VAL A 109 6.00 -0.07 6.99
N LEU A 110 5.93 0.24 5.70
CA LEU A 110 5.11 -0.46 4.71
C LEU A 110 6.02 -1.32 3.84
N THR A 111 5.75 -2.61 3.78
CA THR A 111 6.53 -3.56 2.98
C THR A 111 5.63 -4.31 2.01
N PHE A 112 6.00 -4.32 0.74
CA PHE A 112 5.47 -5.22 -0.27
C PHE A 112 6.53 -6.29 -0.56
N THR A 113 6.16 -7.56 -0.41
CA THR A 113 7.01 -8.70 -0.75
C THR A 113 6.38 -9.47 -1.91
N LEU A 114 7.16 -9.72 -2.96
CA LEU A 114 6.74 -10.40 -4.17
C LEU A 114 7.49 -11.72 -4.28
N LYS A 115 6.76 -12.82 -4.43
CA LYS A 115 7.35 -14.15 -4.63
C LYS A 115 6.69 -14.81 -5.84
N PRO A 116 7.46 -15.44 -6.73
CA PRO A 116 6.88 -16.23 -7.80
C PRO A 116 5.91 -17.29 -7.26
N SER A 117 4.79 -17.48 -7.95
CA SER A 117 3.82 -18.52 -7.65
C SER A 117 3.38 -19.21 -8.95
N PRO A 118 2.77 -20.41 -8.90
CA PRO A 118 2.28 -21.08 -10.10
C PRO A 118 1.24 -20.25 -10.89
N GLU A 119 0.51 -19.36 -10.23
CA GLU A 119 -0.54 -18.53 -10.83
C GLU A 119 -0.09 -17.10 -11.15
N GLY A 120 1.18 -16.76 -10.91
CA GLY A 120 1.74 -15.43 -11.12
C GLY A 120 2.64 -15.00 -9.98
N THR A 121 2.17 -14.15 -9.09
CA THR A 121 2.92 -13.62 -7.95
C THR A 121 2.12 -13.72 -6.66
N ALA A 122 2.69 -14.33 -5.64
CA ALA A 122 2.23 -14.17 -4.26
C ALA A 122 2.70 -12.80 -3.74
N LEU A 123 1.76 -11.89 -3.57
CA LEU A 123 1.98 -10.55 -3.01
C LEU A 123 1.62 -10.56 -1.54
N GLN A 124 2.55 -10.13 -0.69
CA GLN A 124 2.30 -9.87 0.72
C GLN A 124 2.52 -8.40 1.03
N LEU A 125 1.59 -7.81 1.77
CA LEU A 125 1.71 -6.49 2.35
C LEU A 125 1.80 -6.63 3.87
N ASP A 126 2.75 -5.90 4.45
CA ASP A 126 2.87 -5.69 5.89
C ASP A 126 2.96 -4.18 6.16
N TYR A 127 2.05 -3.65 6.98
CA TYR A 127 2.09 -2.27 7.42
C TYR A 127 2.09 -2.21 8.95
N ARG A 128 3.24 -1.86 9.50
CA ARG A 128 3.42 -1.70 10.93
C ARG A 128 3.57 -0.23 11.27
N VAL A 129 2.76 0.25 12.21
CA VAL A 129 2.81 1.63 12.70
C VAL A 129 2.96 1.63 14.21
N ASN A 130 3.86 2.45 14.72
CA ASN A 130 4.07 2.67 16.15
C ASN A 130 3.95 4.15 16.50
N GLY A 131 3.43 4.42 17.68
CA GLY A 131 3.29 5.75 18.25
C GLY A 131 3.42 5.71 19.76
N SER A 132 2.72 6.60 20.45
CA SER A 132 2.59 6.61 21.89
C SER A 132 1.21 6.10 22.32
N SER A 133 1.02 5.84 23.60
CA SER A 133 -0.30 5.48 24.15
C SER A 133 -1.37 6.54 23.92
N ALA A 134 -0.98 7.78 23.61
CA ALA A 134 -1.89 8.87 23.28
C ALA A 134 -2.28 8.88 21.78
N SER A 135 -1.63 8.06 20.94
CA SER A 135 -1.87 8.08 19.49
C SER A 135 -3.25 7.52 19.11
N GLY A 136 -3.81 6.58 19.88
CA GLY A 136 -5.12 6.00 19.60
C GLY A 136 -5.17 5.22 18.31
N LEU A 137 -4.10 4.50 17.97
CA LEU A 137 -3.96 3.76 16.71
C LEU A 137 -4.99 2.64 16.54
N ASP A 138 -5.46 2.05 17.63
CA ASP A 138 -6.56 1.07 17.64
C ASP A 138 -7.85 1.63 17.03
N LYS A 139 -8.13 2.92 17.22
CA LYS A 139 -9.35 3.57 16.74
C LYS A 139 -9.31 3.83 15.23
N ILE A 140 -8.12 4.11 14.69
CA ILE A 140 -7.96 4.42 13.27
C ILE A 140 -7.62 3.17 12.42
N ALA A 141 -7.17 2.08 13.03
CA ALA A 141 -6.74 0.87 12.35
C ALA A 141 -7.77 0.33 11.34
N PRO A 142 -9.08 0.24 11.65
CA PRO A 142 -10.07 -0.21 10.68
C PRO A 142 -10.14 0.65 9.42
N ALA A 143 -10.08 1.98 9.56
CA ALA A 143 -10.10 2.90 8.43
C ALA A 143 -8.84 2.78 7.57
N VAL A 144 -7.65 2.68 8.20
CA VAL A 144 -6.38 2.47 7.50
C VAL A 144 -6.40 1.15 6.73
N ASN A 145 -6.89 0.07 7.35
CA ASN A 145 -7.06 -1.22 6.69
C ASN A 145 -7.98 -1.12 5.47
N GLY A 146 -9.12 -0.47 5.59
CA GLY A 146 -10.09 -0.32 4.50
C GLY A 146 -9.47 0.39 3.28
N VAL A 147 -8.73 1.48 3.51
CA VAL A 147 -8.03 2.20 2.44
C VAL A 147 -6.96 1.33 1.79
N LEU A 148 -6.11 0.67 2.58
CA LEU A 148 -5.05 -0.20 2.02
C LEU A 148 -5.62 -1.33 1.18
N MET A 149 -6.74 -1.94 1.61
CA MET A 149 -7.39 -3.01 0.84
C MET A 149 -7.92 -2.50 -0.49
N GLU A 150 -8.56 -1.36 -0.49
CA GLU A 150 -8.99 -0.72 -1.74
C GLU A 150 -7.81 -0.48 -2.68
N GLN A 151 -6.70 0.05 -2.17
CA GLN A 151 -5.51 0.30 -2.98
C GLN A 151 -4.93 -1.01 -3.55
N LEU A 152 -4.86 -2.07 -2.75
CA LEU A 152 -4.38 -3.38 -3.22
C LEU A 152 -5.29 -4.00 -4.28
N ASP A 153 -6.60 -3.86 -4.14
CA ASP A 153 -7.56 -4.33 -5.15
C ASP A 153 -7.38 -3.59 -6.48
N ARG A 154 -7.08 -2.29 -6.41
CA ARG A 154 -6.80 -1.46 -7.59
C ARG A 154 -5.47 -1.82 -8.23
N LEU A 155 -4.42 -2.01 -7.44
CA LEU A 155 -3.11 -2.48 -7.89
C LEU A 155 -3.23 -3.83 -8.60
N GLN A 156 -3.93 -4.79 -8.00
CA GLN A 156 -4.13 -6.12 -8.57
C GLN A 156 -4.81 -6.03 -9.94
N ARG A 157 -5.91 -5.30 -10.05
CA ARG A 157 -6.60 -5.11 -11.33
C ARG A 157 -5.71 -4.45 -12.37
N TYR A 158 -4.94 -3.44 -11.98
CA TYR A 158 -4.01 -2.77 -12.90
C TYR A 158 -2.91 -3.71 -13.39
N ALA A 159 -2.29 -4.46 -12.48
CA ALA A 159 -1.24 -5.43 -12.82
C ALA A 159 -1.76 -6.58 -13.70
N ASP A 160 -3.01 -7.01 -13.50
CA ASP A 160 -3.67 -8.06 -14.30
C ASP A 160 -4.17 -7.55 -15.67
N GLY A 161 -3.83 -6.32 -16.07
CA GLY A 161 -4.16 -5.73 -17.37
C GLY A 161 -5.52 -5.02 -17.42
N GLY A 162 -6.19 -4.89 -16.28
CA GLY A 162 -7.38 -4.06 -16.13
C GLY A 162 -7.02 -2.57 -15.98
N LYS A 163 -7.92 -1.68 -16.40
CA LYS A 163 -7.84 -0.28 -15.97
C LYS A 163 -8.15 -0.24 -14.47
N GLY A 164 -7.46 0.60 -13.71
CA GLY A 164 -7.80 0.84 -12.31
C GLY A 164 -9.32 1.02 -12.17
N ALA A 165 -9.93 0.54 -11.08
CA ALA A 165 -11.38 0.53 -10.98
C ALA A 165 -11.97 1.89 -11.31
N PRO A 166 -13.12 1.93 -12.04
CA PRO A 166 -13.88 3.17 -12.14
C PRO A 166 -14.20 3.68 -10.73
N ALA A 167 -14.17 4.99 -10.56
CA ALA A 167 -14.72 5.61 -9.37
C ALA A 167 -16.12 5.04 -9.14
N LYS A 168 -16.40 4.63 -7.91
CA LYS A 168 -17.74 4.16 -7.54
C LYS A 168 -18.72 5.32 -7.77
N PRO A 169 -19.88 5.11 -8.42
CA PRO A 169 -20.87 6.17 -8.61
C PRO A 169 -21.37 6.74 -7.29
#